data_f6d9c3b010fd2404233df36ea4ad66ad
#
_entry.id   f6d9c3b010fd2404233df36ea4ad66ad
#
_cell.length_a   1.000
_cell.length_b   1.000
_cell.length_c   1.000
_cell.angle_alpha   90.00
_cell.angle_beta   90.00
_cell.angle_gamma   90.00
#
_symmetry.space_group_name_H-M   'P 1'
#
loop_
_entity.id
_entity.type
_entity.pdbx_description
1 polymer ?
#
loop_
_entity_poly.entity_id
_entity_poly.type
_entity_poly.pdbx_seq_one_letter_code
_entity_poly.pdbx_strand_id
1 'polypeptide(L)'
;MKKINLKETGSGLKKSFRTKSVRFGSYSSALIAVVIAVAVAFNLVISQIPEKYMSFDLSPGKLYTIGEKTEKLLSSLEEDVTLTVLAEESSADRTLSKLLERYEDESKHVHVEYIDPAVNLEAAQKYSSVSQNSIVVSCGSKENVIDYNNIYVSDYSSYYTTGSYSTSFDGEGQITSAVANVTS
;
A
#
# COMPACT_ATOMS: atom_id res chain seq x y z
N MET A 1 12.80 -72.19 0.16
CA MET A 1 12.00 -71.00 0.25
C MET A 1 11.41 -70.84 1.66
N LYS A 2 11.94 -69.89 2.44
CA LYS A 2 11.55 -69.70 3.85
C LYS A 2 10.26 -68.77 3.85
N LYS A 3 9.13 -69.33 4.27
CA LYS A 3 7.85 -68.59 4.39
C LYS A 3 8.01 -67.55 5.51
N ILE A 4 7.92 -66.27 5.16
CA ILE A 4 7.94 -65.16 6.10
C ILE A 4 6.58 -65.15 6.83
N ASN A 5 6.60 -65.30 8.15
CA ASN A 5 5.41 -65.39 8.99
C ASN A 5 4.90 -64.00 9.34
N LEU A 6 3.95 -63.47 8.56
CA LEU A 6 3.34 -62.15 8.68
C LEU A 6 2.70 -61.84 10.05
N LYS A 7 2.39 -62.89 10.87
CA LYS A 7 1.82 -62.73 12.21
C LYS A 7 2.83 -62.23 13.25
N GLU A 8 4.14 -62.57 13.11
CA GLU A 8 5.17 -62.12 14.04
C GLU A 8 5.59 -60.68 13.81
N THR A 9 5.48 -60.20 12.56
CA THR A 9 5.82 -58.81 12.22
C THR A 9 4.81 -57.80 12.81
N GLY A 10 3.52 -58.15 12.86
CA GLY A 10 2.46 -57.30 13.43
C GLY A 10 2.50 -57.16 14.96
N SER A 11 3.00 -58.20 15.69
CA SER A 11 3.13 -58.13 17.14
C SER A 11 4.35 -57.31 17.58
N GLY A 12 5.42 -57.31 16.79
CA GLY A 12 6.60 -56.48 17.01
C GLY A 12 6.35 -55.00 16.89
N LEU A 13 5.58 -54.61 15.88
CA LEU A 13 5.16 -53.19 15.66
C LEU A 13 4.29 -52.66 16.80
N LYS A 14 3.28 -53.42 17.27
CA LYS A 14 2.45 -53.01 18.42
C LYS A 14 3.24 -52.85 19.74
N LYS A 15 4.30 -53.63 19.94
CA LYS A 15 5.15 -53.57 21.13
C LYS A 15 6.10 -52.35 21.07
N SER A 16 6.55 -51.97 19.88
CA SER A 16 7.40 -50.80 19.65
C SER A 16 6.68 -49.48 19.98
N PHE A 17 5.39 -49.38 19.68
CA PHE A 17 4.58 -48.18 20.01
C PHE A 17 4.25 -48.04 21.51
N ARG A 18 4.53 -49.04 22.35
CA ARG A 18 4.32 -49.03 23.83
C ARG A 18 5.55 -48.61 24.63
N THR A 19 6.69 -48.43 24.02
CA THR A 19 7.92 -48.04 24.70
C THR A 19 7.87 -46.58 25.10
N LYS A 20 8.30 -46.20 26.31
CA LYS A 20 8.32 -44.82 26.82
C LYS A 20 8.99 -43.85 25.83
N SER A 21 10.05 -44.29 25.15
CA SER A 21 10.79 -43.54 24.16
C SER A 21 9.94 -43.13 22.93
N VAL A 22 9.07 -44.04 22.43
CA VAL A 22 8.18 -43.76 21.28
C VAL A 22 7.04 -42.84 21.71
N ARG A 23 6.53 -42.92 22.95
CA ARG A 23 5.52 -41.99 23.48
C ARG A 23 6.07 -40.58 23.62
N PHE A 24 7.32 -40.39 24.04
CA PHE A 24 7.93 -39.06 24.11
C PHE A 24 8.23 -38.52 22.71
N GLY A 25 8.74 -39.36 21.79
CA GLY A 25 9.00 -38.97 20.40
C GLY A 25 7.72 -38.61 19.64
N SER A 26 6.62 -39.38 19.81
CA SER A 26 5.34 -39.10 19.17
C SER A 26 4.68 -37.84 19.74
N TYR A 27 4.85 -37.53 21.03
CA TYR A 27 4.33 -36.32 21.66
C TYR A 27 5.05 -35.06 21.10
N SER A 28 6.38 -35.12 21.00
CA SER A 28 7.16 -34.04 20.38
C SER A 28 6.80 -33.81 18.90
N SER A 29 6.63 -34.89 18.14
CA SER A 29 6.24 -34.80 16.74
C SER A 29 4.82 -34.23 16.57
N ALA A 30 3.89 -34.64 17.44
CA ALA A 30 2.53 -34.08 17.45
C ALA A 30 2.53 -32.59 17.81
N LEU A 31 3.35 -32.19 18.79
CA LEU A 31 3.48 -30.79 19.18
C LEU A 31 4.06 -29.94 18.05
N ILE A 32 5.08 -30.42 17.36
CA ILE A 32 5.66 -29.76 16.18
C ILE A 32 4.59 -29.61 15.09
N ALA A 33 3.83 -30.66 14.81
CA ALA A 33 2.75 -30.62 13.80
C ALA A 33 1.67 -29.57 14.16
N VAL A 34 1.31 -29.46 15.45
CA VAL A 34 0.37 -28.43 15.92
C VAL A 34 0.95 -27.03 15.73
N VAL A 35 2.23 -26.82 16.09
CA VAL A 35 2.88 -25.51 15.91
C VAL A 35 2.90 -25.09 14.44
N ILE A 36 3.24 -26.03 13.54
CA ILE A 36 3.22 -25.78 12.10
C ILE A 36 1.80 -25.47 11.63
N ALA A 37 0.78 -26.21 12.07
CA ALA A 37 -0.60 -25.96 11.71
C ALA A 37 -1.08 -24.58 12.17
N VAL A 38 -0.71 -24.16 13.39
CA VAL A 38 -1.01 -22.83 13.92
C VAL A 38 -0.30 -21.74 13.09
N ALA A 39 0.96 -21.93 12.76
CA ALA A 39 1.71 -20.98 11.94
C ALA A 39 1.10 -20.81 10.54
N VAL A 40 0.70 -21.92 9.91
CA VAL A 40 0.00 -21.89 8.61
C VAL A 40 -1.36 -21.19 8.73
N ALA A 41 -2.15 -21.52 9.74
CA ALA A 41 -3.45 -20.88 9.97
C ALA A 41 -3.29 -19.38 10.23
N PHE A 42 -2.30 -18.98 11.01
CA PHE A 42 -1.99 -17.57 11.27
C PHE A 42 -1.59 -16.83 9.99
N ASN A 43 -0.75 -17.44 9.16
CA ASN A 43 -0.37 -16.85 7.87
C ASN A 43 -1.58 -16.69 6.93
N LEU A 44 -2.48 -17.68 6.89
CA LEU A 44 -3.71 -17.59 6.11
C LEU A 44 -4.66 -16.49 6.61
N VAL A 45 -4.75 -16.28 7.93
CA VAL A 45 -5.55 -15.19 8.51
C VAL A 45 -4.94 -13.84 8.13
N ILE A 46 -3.61 -13.68 8.27
CA ILE A 46 -2.93 -12.42 7.90
C ILE A 46 -3.10 -12.11 6.42
N SER A 47 -3.01 -13.11 5.54
CA SER A 47 -3.17 -12.91 4.09
C SER A 47 -4.59 -12.51 3.65
N GLN A 48 -5.59 -12.59 4.54
CA GLN A 48 -6.95 -12.12 4.29
C GLN A 48 -7.16 -10.66 4.77
N ILE A 49 -6.21 -10.10 5.49
CA ILE A 49 -6.31 -8.71 5.97
C ILE A 49 -5.92 -7.79 4.81
N PRO A 50 -6.80 -6.88 4.37
CA PRO A 50 -6.46 -5.90 3.35
C PRO A 50 -5.22 -5.08 3.74
N GLU A 51 -4.36 -4.77 2.78
CA GLU A 51 -3.10 -4.05 2.99
C GLU A 51 -3.28 -2.71 3.72
N LYS A 52 -4.43 -2.05 3.54
CA LYS A 52 -4.78 -0.81 4.22
C LYS A 52 -4.76 -0.89 5.76
N TYR A 53 -4.97 -2.07 6.34
CA TYR A 53 -4.89 -2.28 7.80
C TYR A 53 -3.52 -2.77 8.28
N MET A 54 -2.65 -3.18 7.36
CA MET A 54 -1.31 -3.69 7.69
C MET A 54 -0.20 -2.66 7.46
N SER A 55 -0.46 -1.59 6.71
CA SER A 55 0.52 -0.55 6.47
C SER A 55 0.48 0.51 7.58
N PHE A 56 1.50 0.48 8.45
CA PHE A 56 1.75 1.55 9.41
C PHE A 56 2.67 2.57 8.79
N ASP A 57 2.19 3.81 8.67
CA ASP A 57 3.02 4.92 8.23
C ASP A 57 3.99 5.30 9.37
N LEU A 58 5.23 4.86 9.25
CA LEU A 58 6.34 5.17 10.16
C LEU A 58 7.15 6.38 9.70
N SER A 59 6.71 7.07 8.65
CA SER A 59 7.42 8.24 8.15
C SER A 59 7.33 9.41 9.13
N PRO A 60 8.39 10.22 9.25
CA PRO A 60 8.32 11.48 9.98
C PRO A 60 7.30 12.39 9.30
N GLY A 61 6.20 12.74 10.02
CA GLY A 61 5.13 13.58 9.48
C GLY A 61 3.97 12.84 8.84
N LYS A 62 3.92 11.50 8.91
CA LYS A 62 2.81 10.67 8.37
C LYS A 62 2.49 10.98 6.89
N LEU A 63 3.50 10.99 6.06
CA LEU A 63 3.43 11.40 4.65
C LEU A 63 2.46 10.56 3.79
N TYR A 64 2.11 9.35 4.25
CA TYR A 64 1.26 8.40 3.54
C TYR A 64 -0.08 8.14 4.25
N THR A 65 -0.42 8.97 5.24
CA THR A 65 -1.69 8.88 5.96
C THR A 65 -2.58 10.03 5.57
N ILE A 66 -3.82 9.74 5.23
CA ILE A 66 -4.85 10.77 4.99
C ILE A 66 -5.60 11.09 6.29
N GLY A 67 -5.96 12.34 6.47
CA GLY A 67 -6.67 12.80 7.66
C GLY A 67 -8.19 12.63 7.54
N GLU A 68 -8.89 12.71 8.67
CA GLU A 68 -10.35 12.54 8.75
C GLU A 68 -11.14 13.44 7.80
N LYS A 69 -10.64 14.63 7.46
CA LYS A 69 -11.31 15.54 6.52
C LYS A 69 -11.28 14.99 5.11
N THR A 70 -10.13 14.45 4.71
CA THR A 70 -9.93 13.79 3.41
C THR A 70 -10.78 12.52 3.33
N GLU A 71 -10.76 11.66 4.35
CA GLU A 71 -11.61 10.46 4.42
C GLU A 71 -13.10 10.78 4.27
N LYS A 72 -13.59 11.82 4.97
CA LYS A 72 -14.99 12.26 4.86
C LYS A 72 -15.32 12.77 3.45
N LEU A 73 -14.43 13.55 2.84
CA LEU A 73 -14.62 14.02 1.46
C LEU A 73 -14.69 12.84 0.50
N LEU A 74 -13.71 11.94 0.55
CA LEU A 74 -13.60 10.79 -0.35
C LEU A 74 -14.79 9.83 -0.21
N SER A 75 -15.26 9.60 1.02
CA SER A 75 -16.44 8.75 1.29
C SER A 75 -17.76 9.38 0.83
N SER A 76 -17.81 10.69 0.64
CA SER A 76 -19.00 11.41 0.18
C SER A 76 -19.05 11.61 -1.34
N LEU A 77 -18.04 11.13 -2.09
CA LEU A 77 -18.01 11.25 -3.55
C LEU A 77 -19.13 10.42 -4.18
N GLU A 78 -19.88 11.04 -5.09
CA GLU A 78 -20.93 10.42 -5.91
C GLU A 78 -20.50 10.25 -7.37
N GLU A 79 -19.53 11.04 -7.83
CA GLU A 79 -18.98 11.02 -9.18
C GLU A 79 -17.53 10.57 -9.17
N ASP A 80 -17.08 9.99 -10.28
CA ASP A 80 -15.71 9.52 -10.42
C ASP A 80 -14.74 10.70 -10.60
N VAL A 81 -13.66 10.67 -9.82
CA VAL A 81 -12.56 11.62 -9.84
C VAL A 81 -11.31 10.92 -10.33
N THR A 82 -10.68 11.45 -11.37
CA THR A 82 -9.41 10.93 -11.88
C THR A 82 -8.26 11.84 -11.44
N LEU A 83 -7.24 11.22 -10.86
CA LEU A 83 -5.97 11.84 -10.44
C LEU A 83 -4.90 11.45 -11.43
N THR A 84 -4.65 12.29 -12.44
CA THR A 84 -3.67 12.02 -13.50
C THR A 84 -2.32 12.60 -13.13
N VAL A 85 -1.32 11.75 -12.90
CA VAL A 85 0.07 12.17 -12.67
C VAL A 85 0.78 12.38 -14.01
N LEU A 86 1.37 13.55 -14.21
CA LEU A 86 2.11 13.90 -15.42
C LEU A 86 3.53 13.36 -15.36
N ALA A 87 3.69 12.05 -15.41
CA ALA A 87 4.96 11.33 -15.41
C ALA A 87 4.77 9.90 -15.93
N GLU A 88 5.85 9.28 -16.36
CA GLU A 88 5.90 7.82 -16.49
C GLU A 88 5.81 7.18 -15.10
N GLU A 89 4.95 6.18 -14.92
CA GLU A 89 4.70 5.51 -13.63
C GLU A 89 6.00 5.04 -12.94
N SER A 90 6.92 4.46 -13.72
CA SER A 90 8.21 3.95 -13.22
C SER A 90 9.15 5.04 -12.68
N SER A 91 8.98 6.29 -13.12
CA SER A 91 9.80 7.45 -12.77
C SER A 91 9.07 8.46 -11.88
N ALA A 92 7.80 8.22 -11.55
CA ALA A 92 7.01 9.09 -10.71
C ALA A 92 7.56 9.19 -9.27
N ASP A 93 7.26 10.31 -8.60
CA ASP A 93 7.62 10.51 -7.20
C ASP A 93 6.97 9.46 -6.30
N ARG A 94 7.78 8.68 -5.59
CA ARG A 94 7.30 7.56 -4.76
C ARG A 94 6.43 8.00 -3.58
N THR A 95 6.71 9.16 -3.00
CA THR A 95 5.94 9.68 -1.86
C THR A 95 4.55 10.05 -2.34
N LEU A 96 4.51 10.74 -3.47
CA LEU A 96 3.27 11.14 -4.12
C LEU A 96 2.45 9.92 -4.57
N SER A 97 3.07 8.96 -5.27
CA SER A 97 2.39 7.74 -5.73
C SER A 97 1.75 6.96 -4.58
N LYS A 98 2.46 6.78 -3.47
CA LYS A 98 1.90 6.12 -2.28
C LYS A 98 0.76 6.88 -1.62
N LEU A 99 0.79 8.22 -1.64
CA LEU A 99 -0.33 9.00 -1.16
C LEU A 99 -1.55 8.83 -2.08
N LEU A 100 -1.35 8.84 -3.40
CA LEU A 100 -2.42 8.64 -4.38
C LEU A 100 -3.04 7.24 -4.28
N GLU A 101 -2.23 6.18 -4.08
CA GLU A 101 -2.71 4.83 -3.77
C GLU A 101 -3.68 4.85 -2.57
N ARG A 102 -3.41 5.66 -1.52
CA ARG A 102 -4.32 5.80 -0.38
C ARG A 102 -5.64 6.44 -0.72
N TYR A 103 -5.64 7.44 -1.62
CA TYR A 103 -6.88 8.05 -2.11
C TYR A 103 -7.73 7.05 -2.89
N GLU A 104 -7.11 6.24 -3.73
CA GLU A 104 -7.76 5.18 -4.51
C GLU A 104 -8.30 4.05 -3.61
N ASP A 105 -7.53 3.62 -2.60
CA ASP A 105 -7.95 2.62 -1.60
C ASP A 105 -9.14 3.10 -0.75
N GLU A 106 -9.23 4.40 -0.47
CA GLU A 106 -10.27 4.97 0.40
C GLU A 106 -11.62 5.14 -0.30
N SER A 107 -11.63 5.39 -1.62
CA SER A 107 -12.87 5.60 -2.36
C SER A 107 -12.86 4.91 -3.72
N LYS A 108 -13.89 4.11 -3.98
CA LYS A 108 -14.13 3.47 -5.28
C LYS A 108 -14.35 4.47 -6.43
N HIS A 109 -14.59 5.75 -6.10
CA HIS A 109 -14.78 6.84 -7.06
C HIS A 109 -13.48 7.59 -7.37
N VAL A 110 -12.35 7.19 -6.80
CA VAL A 110 -11.05 7.78 -7.12
C VAL A 110 -10.26 6.81 -7.97
N HIS A 111 -9.70 7.32 -9.07
CA HIS A 111 -8.87 6.56 -10.01
C HIS A 111 -7.55 7.29 -10.22
N VAL A 112 -6.44 6.56 -10.16
CA VAL A 112 -5.11 7.12 -10.38
C VAL A 112 -4.61 6.68 -11.75
N GLU A 113 -4.16 7.64 -12.56
CA GLU A 113 -3.62 7.42 -13.89
C GLU A 113 -2.26 8.10 -14.04
N TYR A 114 -1.40 7.55 -14.90
CA TYR A 114 -0.11 8.12 -15.23
C TYR A 114 -0.05 8.42 -16.72
N ILE A 115 0.30 9.66 -17.06
CA ILE A 115 0.48 10.09 -18.44
C ILE A 115 1.85 10.75 -18.56
N ASP A 116 2.74 10.14 -19.35
CA ASP A 116 4.05 10.73 -19.65
C ASP A 116 3.92 11.76 -20.79
N PRO A 117 4.11 13.07 -20.51
CA PRO A 117 4.07 14.11 -21.54
C PRO A 117 5.17 13.96 -22.58
N ALA A 118 6.26 13.23 -22.30
CA ALA A 118 7.33 13.02 -23.28
C ALA A 118 6.90 12.15 -24.46
N VAL A 119 5.91 11.27 -24.25
CA VAL A 119 5.38 10.38 -25.28
C VAL A 119 3.95 10.69 -25.68
N ASN A 120 3.23 11.49 -24.90
CA ASN A 120 1.86 11.93 -25.15
C ASN A 120 1.84 13.39 -25.60
N LEU A 121 1.71 13.62 -26.91
CA LEU A 121 1.77 14.95 -27.51
C LEU A 121 0.62 15.87 -27.03
N GLU A 122 -0.56 15.33 -26.80
CA GLU A 122 -1.71 16.09 -26.31
C GLU A 122 -1.46 16.59 -24.90
N ALA A 123 -1.01 15.72 -24.01
CA ALA A 123 -0.62 16.10 -22.65
C ALA A 123 0.54 17.11 -22.65
N ALA A 124 1.55 16.91 -23.50
CA ALA A 124 2.68 17.83 -23.65
C ALA A 124 2.23 19.25 -24.06
N GLN A 125 1.25 19.36 -24.94
CA GLN A 125 0.73 20.65 -25.38
C GLN A 125 -0.18 21.30 -24.32
N LYS A 126 -1.10 20.51 -23.74
CA LYS A 126 -2.08 20.99 -22.77
C LYS A 126 -1.42 21.42 -21.46
N TYR A 127 -0.42 20.68 -20.98
CA TYR A 127 0.23 20.88 -19.70
C TYR A 127 1.67 21.37 -19.81
N SER A 128 2.03 22.06 -20.89
CA SER A 128 3.40 22.53 -21.18
C SER A 128 3.99 23.48 -20.14
N SER A 129 3.14 24.11 -19.32
CA SER A 129 3.57 25.08 -18.29
C SER A 129 3.75 24.51 -16.89
N VAL A 130 3.49 23.21 -16.67
CA VAL A 130 3.59 22.58 -15.36
C VAL A 130 4.76 21.62 -15.29
N SER A 131 5.26 21.39 -14.08
CA SER A 131 6.42 20.54 -13.83
C SER A 131 6.06 19.05 -14.00
N GLN A 132 7.05 18.22 -14.25
CA GLN A 132 6.90 16.76 -14.17
C GLN A 132 6.45 16.36 -12.75
N ASN A 133 5.66 15.29 -12.63
CA ASN A 133 4.96 14.86 -11.41
C ASN A 133 3.83 15.80 -10.94
N SER A 134 3.44 16.79 -11.72
CA SER A 134 2.21 17.58 -11.45
C SER A 134 1.00 16.66 -11.58
N ILE A 135 -0.08 17.01 -10.86
CA ILE A 135 -1.30 16.21 -10.83
C ILE A 135 -2.44 17.01 -11.48
N VAL A 136 -3.14 16.36 -12.37
CA VAL A 136 -4.39 16.85 -12.91
C VAL A 136 -5.55 16.13 -12.21
N VAL A 137 -6.37 16.85 -11.49
CA VAL A 137 -7.57 16.34 -10.82
C VAL A 137 -8.76 16.67 -11.69
N SER A 138 -9.51 15.67 -12.15
CA SER A 138 -10.67 15.86 -13.02
C SER A 138 -11.92 15.14 -12.51
N CYS A 139 -13.08 15.78 -12.69
CA CYS A 139 -14.40 15.23 -12.41
C CYS A 139 -15.37 15.75 -13.46
N GLY A 140 -15.87 14.86 -14.31
CA GLY A 140 -16.70 15.25 -15.46
C GLY A 140 -15.98 16.23 -16.40
N SER A 141 -16.49 17.47 -16.50
CA SER A 141 -15.89 18.54 -17.32
C SER A 141 -14.99 19.50 -16.54
N LYS A 142 -14.92 19.36 -15.21
CA LYS A 142 -14.10 20.21 -14.36
C LYS A 142 -12.70 19.63 -14.20
N GLU A 143 -11.73 20.53 -14.14
CA GLU A 143 -10.31 20.15 -14.02
C GLU A 143 -9.59 21.13 -13.10
N ASN A 144 -8.70 20.63 -12.26
CA ASN A 144 -7.81 21.41 -11.42
C ASN A 144 -6.39 20.85 -11.55
N VAL A 145 -5.41 21.71 -11.83
CA VAL A 145 -4.00 21.31 -12.00
C VAL A 145 -3.21 21.73 -10.77
N ILE A 146 -2.53 20.78 -10.16
CA ILE A 146 -1.62 20.96 -9.04
C ILE A 146 -0.20 20.89 -9.56
N ASP A 147 0.53 22.00 -9.59
CA ASP A 147 1.93 21.97 -9.95
C ASP A 147 2.74 21.24 -8.85
N TYR A 148 3.69 20.40 -9.26
CA TYR A 148 4.54 19.62 -8.35
C TYR A 148 5.30 20.52 -7.35
N ASN A 149 5.70 21.72 -7.76
CA ASN A 149 6.37 22.68 -6.88
C ASN A 149 5.49 23.17 -5.72
N ASN A 150 4.17 23.05 -5.83
CA ASN A 150 3.24 23.39 -4.74
C ASN A 150 3.06 22.23 -3.75
N ILE A 151 3.41 21.01 -4.14
CA ILE A 151 3.34 19.83 -3.28
C ILE A 151 4.49 19.79 -2.27
N TYR A 152 5.68 20.27 -2.69
CA TYR A 152 6.85 20.39 -1.82
C TYR A 152 7.11 21.86 -1.53
N VAL A 153 6.69 22.32 -0.34
CA VAL A 153 6.81 23.71 0.09
C VAL A 153 8.13 23.92 0.82
N SER A 154 8.98 24.78 0.26
CA SER A 154 10.26 25.13 0.88
C SER A 154 10.13 26.36 1.79
N ASP A 155 10.51 26.23 3.05
CA ASP A 155 10.58 27.31 4.03
C ASP A 155 12.01 27.83 4.14
N TYR A 156 12.22 29.07 3.71
CA TYR A 156 13.49 29.79 3.75
C TYR A 156 13.62 30.71 4.95
N SER A 157 12.70 30.70 5.92
CA SER A 157 12.68 31.64 7.06
C SER A 157 13.96 31.63 7.88
N SER A 158 14.59 30.46 8.02
CA SER A 158 15.87 30.29 8.74
C SER A 158 17.10 30.44 7.86
N TYR A 159 16.96 30.62 6.56
CA TYR A 159 18.11 30.65 5.64
C TYR A 159 19.11 31.75 5.95
N TYR A 160 18.63 32.94 6.29
CA TYR A 160 19.52 34.08 6.61
C TYR A 160 20.21 33.97 7.98
N THR A 161 19.72 33.08 8.87
CA THR A 161 20.30 32.95 10.23
C THR A 161 21.17 31.71 10.37
N THR A 162 20.80 30.61 9.71
CA THR A 162 21.47 29.31 9.84
C THR A 162 22.08 28.79 8.54
N GLY A 163 21.77 29.42 7.40
CA GLY A 163 22.12 28.93 6.06
C GLY A 163 21.33 27.69 5.62
N SER A 164 20.30 27.31 6.36
CA SER A 164 19.49 26.11 6.11
C SER A 164 18.06 26.48 5.74
N TYR A 165 17.45 25.68 4.90
CA TYR A 165 16.01 25.72 4.61
C TYR A 165 15.40 24.37 4.91
N SER A 166 14.10 24.33 5.16
CA SER A 166 13.33 23.09 5.31
C SER A 166 12.33 22.93 4.17
N THR A 167 12.06 21.69 3.78
CA THR A 167 11.04 21.38 2.79
C THR A 167 9.98 20.51 3.47
N SER A 168 8.71 20.91 3.36
CA SER A 168 7.56 20.15 3.84
C SER A 168 6.75 19.61 2.66
N PHE A 169 6.21 18.41 2.83
CA PHE A 169 5.32 17.78 1.87
C PHE A 169 3.87 18.12 2.23
N ASP A 170 3.15 18.78 1.32
CA ASP A 170 1.74 19.19 1.45
C ASP A 170 0.84 18.50 0.40
N GLY A 171 1.17 17.26 0.04
CA GLY A 171 0.43 16.51 -0.98
C GLY A 171 -1.04 16.33 -0.62
N GLU A 172 -1.35 15.97 0.63
CA GLU A 172 -2.72 15.79 1.08
C GLU A 172 -3.53 17.08 0.98
N GLY A 173 -3.00 18.19 1.47
CA GLY A 173 -3.69 19.48 1.45
C GLY A 173 -4.04 19.94 0.03
N GLN A 174 -3.08 19.81 -0.89
CA GLN A 174 -3.25 20.20 -2.29
C GLN A 174 -4.26 19.30 -3.01
N ILE A 175 -4.13 17.97 -2.89
CA ILE A 175 -5.00 17.01 -3.58
C ILE A 175 -6.42 17.09 -3.04
N THR A 176 -6.61 17.11 -1.72
CA THR A 176 -7.94 17.21 -1.10
C THR A 176 -8.65 18.49 -1.52
N SER A 177 -7.93 19.62 -1.55
CA SER A 177 -8.49 20.89 -1.99
C SER A 177 -8.89 20.85 -3.47
N ALA A 178 -8.07 20.23 -4.32
CA ALA A 178 -8.38 20.10 -5.74
C ALA A 178 -9.59 19.18 -5.97
N VAL A 179 -9.67 18.04 -5.26
CA VAL A 179 -10.85 17.14 -5.31
C VAL A 179 -12.11 17.90 -4.90
N ALA A 180 -12.09 18.63 -3.78
CA ALA A 180 -13.22 19.43 -3.34
C ALA A 180 -13.64 20.48 -4.39
N ASN A 181 -12.68 21.12 -5.08
CA ASN A 181 -12.96 22.11 -6.11
C ASN A 181 -13.63 21.53 -7.36
N VAL A 182 -13.26 20.32 -7.78
CA VAL A 182 -13.84 19.72 -8.99
C VAL A 182 -15.18 19.04 -8.74
N THR A 183 -15.45 18.67 -7.48
CA THR A 183 -16.70 17.98 -7.06
C THR A 183 -17.76 18.91 -6.46
N SER A 184 -17.48 20.21 -6.28
CA SER A 184 -18.38 21.22 -5.71
C SER A 184 -19.36 21.83 -6.71
#